data_11eec168cb9b20b6e9fbbed813793902
#
_entry.id   11eec168cb9b20b6e9fbbed813793902
#
_cell.length_a   1.000
_cell.length_b   1.000
_cell.length_c   1.000
_cell.angle_alpha   90.00
_cell.angle_beta   90.00
_cell.angle_gamma   90.00
#
_symmetry.space_group_name_H-M   'P 1'
#
loop_
_entity.id
_entity.type
_entity.pdbx_description
1 polymer ?
#
loop_
_entity_poly.entity_id
_entity_poly.type
_entity_poly.pdbx_seq_one_letter_code
_entity_poly.pdbx_strand_id
1 'polypeptide(L)'
;MKKFMKSKKIRYGTNATILTALFIVIMIVLNIAVGMLVERFPSLKIDLSSNNMFSISQETREAVSKLDQDVKIFLVQSSDSENPLYNEILNRYKELSPHIDYSYVNATKDPSFLQKYSGQLNPIGSFVIESGERFEIVASSEVDGKTGRFETAENTLTNAILSVTSDEKQTIYFTTGHEEPEYKTLQGIADKKFFEIKTIDLRQEVPQETSMLIIGGPKIDFTMAEIDMVDSFVKKGGSLQIYLDPSAPYLTNLCEYIKEWGVEVKNEIVNEEDSSKVVKQYNGFIPTLAKADYSSVTSNILCTPSFRLDILYSNTKSVTSEPVLTTSANGTATPAGSDQKSEPNTFNISILTTRILDDQSEVTMYLCGTPLNLTTEYQQQYVGNEQIASTVLSKTLKSENFINIPDKTADVKAVTMSTASVVSVAVIIVILAFGILILGIVIWVRRRRL
;
A
#
# COMPACT_ATOMS: atom_id res chain seq x y z
N MET A 1 14.95 50.97 56.09
CA MET A 1 14.39 49.98 55.16
C MET A 1 13.14 49.22 55.65
N LYS A 2 12.89 48.96 56.92
CA LYS A 2 11.75 48.16 57.43
C LYS A 2 10.35 48.90 57.36
N LYS A 3 10.30 50.20 57.13
CA LYS A 3 9.04 50.98 57.09
C LYS A 3 8.37 51.02 55.70
N PHE A 4 9.13 50.73 54.62
CA PHE A 4 8.60 50.74 53.25
C PHE A 4 7.77 49.50 52.91
N MET A 5 7.97 48.37 53.59
CA MET A 5 7.23 47.12 53.34
C MET A 5 5.83 47.02 53.98
N LYS A 6 5.40 48.04 54.73
CA LYS A 6 4.08 48.04 55.44
C LYS A 6 2.95 48.70 54.64
N SER A 7 3.21 49.25 53.46
CA SER A 7 2.16 49.82 52.61
C SER A 7 1.34 48.70 51.97
N LYS A 8 0.01 48.70 52.21
CA LYS A 8 -0.94 47.74 51.61
C LYS A 8 -0.73 47.61 50.09
N LYS A 9 -0.45 48.71 49.38
CA LYS A 9 -0.19 48.76 47.91
C LYS A 9 1.05 47.95 47.51
N ILE A 10 2.16 48.01 48.27
CA ILE A 10 3.40 47.26 47.96
C ILE A 10 3.17 45.77 48.19
N ARG A 11 2.48 45.39 49.27
CA ARG A 11 2.20 43.98 49.59
C ARG A 11 1.25 43.32 48.56
N TYR A 12 0.26 44.05 48.07
CA TYR A 12 -0.61 43.53 46.99
C TYR A 12 0.08 43.49 45.63
N GLY A 13 0.94 44.46 45.34
CA GLY A 13 1.77 44.47 44.13
C GLY A 13 2.73 43.30 44.11
N THR A 14 3.47 43.08 45.21
CA THR A 14 4.42 41.96 45.32
C THR A 14 3.72 40.59 45.18
N ASN A 15 2.57 40.40 45.87
CA ASN A 15 1.80 39.17 45.73
C ASN A 15 1.29 38.94 44.31
N ALA A 16 0.87 39.99 43.59
CA ALA A 16 0.45 39.85 42.19
C ALA A 16 1.62 39.48 41.29
N THR A 17 2.79 40.10 41.49
CA THR A 17 3.99 39.77 40.73
C THR A 17 4.44 38.34 40.98
N ILE A 18 4.41 37.87 42.24
CA ILE A 18 4.75 36.47 42.58
C ILE A 18 3.75 35.51 41.94
N LEU A 19 2.43 35.82 41.98
CA LEU A 19 1.41 34.95 41.39
C LEU A 19 1.53 34.90 39.87
N THR A 20 1.84 36.00 39.23
CA THR A 20 2.11 36.05 37.78
C THR A 20 3.36 35.27 37.40
N ALA A 21 4.44 35.45 38.18
CA ALA A 21 5.67 34.70 37.97
C ALA A 21 5.43 33.20 38.15
N LEU A 22 4.69 32.80 39.20
CA LEU A 22 4.33 31.40 39.43
C LEU A 22 3.49 30.83 38.28
N PHE A 23 2.53 31.59 37.75
CA PHE A 23 1.73 31.18 36.59
C PHE A 23 2.58 30.97 35.34
N ILE A 24 3.52 31.88 35.07
CA ILE A 24 4.45 31.73 33.92
C ILE A 24 5.29 30.48 34.11
N VAL A 25 5.83 30.22 35.29
CA VAL A 25 6.61 29.01 35.58
C VAL A 25 5.76 27.76 35.39
N ILE A 26 4.52 27.74 35.86
CA ILE A 26 3.58 26.60 35.65
C ILE A 26 3.35 26.39 34.17
N MET A 27 3.12 27.45 33.38
CA MET A 27 2.91 27.33 31.92
C MET A 27 4.14 26.80 31.20
N ILE A 28 5.36 27.21 31.62
CA ILE A 28 6.61 26.68 31.06
C ILE A 28 6.77 25.20 31.40
N VAL A 29 6.54 24.81 32.66
CA VAL A 29 6.64 23.42 33.11
C VAL A 29 5.61 22.55 32.39
N LEU A 30 4.37 23.05 32.24
CA LEU A 30 3.32 22.32 31.50
C LEU A 30 3.68 22.16 30.02
N ASN A 31 4.23 23.18 29.38
CA ASN A 31 4.69 23.10 27.99
C ASN A 31 5.83 22.07 27.82
N ILE A 32 6.80 22.09 28.73
CA ILE A 32 7.89 21.09 28.73
C ILE A 32 7.34 19.68 28.98
N ALA A 33 6.40 19.51 29.92
CA ALA A 33 5.79 18.21 30.20
C ALA A 33 4.99 17.68 29.01
N VAL A 34 4.21 18.54 28.35
CA VAL A 34 3.49 18.18 27.11
C VAL A 34 4.49 17.84 26.01
N GLY A 35 5.58 18.61 25.84
CA GLY A 35 6.64 18.31 24.88
C GLY A 35 7.26 16.93 25.11
N MET A 36 7.63 16.62 26.34
CA MET A 36 8.18 15.30 26.71
C MET A 36 7.18 14.15 26.48
N LEU A 37 5.88 14.37 26.75
CA LEU A 37 4.86 13.37 26.49
C LEU A 37 4.69 13.12 25.00
N VAL A 38 4.68 14.17 24.19
CA VAL A 38 4.56 14.07 22.72
C VAL A 38 5.79 13.44 22.07
N GLU A 39 7.00 13.69 22.63
CA GLU A 39 8.22 13.02 22.20
C GLU A 39 8.22 11.53 22.57
N ARG A 40 7.69 11.18 23.75
CA ARG A 40 7.64 9.78 24.20
C ARG A 40 6.53 8.98 23.54
N PHE A 41 5.46 9.63 23.09
CA PHE A 41 4.28 9.02 22.45
C PHE A 41 3.95 9.78 21.18
N PRO A 42 4.68 9.55 20.06
CA PRO A 42 4.41 10.20 18.77
C PRO A 42 2.96 10.01 18.27
N SER A 43 2.28 8.95 18.69
CA SER A 43 0.86 8.72 18.40
C SER A 43 -0.08 9.82 18.95
N LEU A 44 0.37 10.60 19.94
CA LEU A 44 -0.37 11.79 20.43
C LEU A 44 -0.28 12.99 19.49
N LYS A 45 0.66 12.97 18.53
CA LYS A 45 0.73 13.99 17.47
C LYS A 45 -0.40 13.76 16.48
N ILE A 46 -1.23 14.77 16.32
CA ILE A 46 -2.22 14.77 15.23
C ILE A 46 -1.45 15.00 13.94
N ASP A 47 -1.52 14.04 13.04
CA ASP A 47 -0.95 14.17 11.71
C ASP A 47 -1.78 15.17 10.89
N LEU A 48 -1.24 16.38 10.75
CA LEU A 48 -1.85 17.47 9.97
C LEU A 48 -1.28 17.52 8.54
N SER A 49 -0.44 16.54 8.15
CA SER A 49 0.04 16.45 6.78
C SER A 49 -1.12 16.18 5.82
N SER A 50 -0.99 16.60 4.59
CA SER A 50 -1.95 16.24 3.56
C SER A 50 -2.00 14.71 3.44
N ASN A 51 -3.21 14.14 3.60
CA ASN A 51 -3.47 12.70 3.52
C ASN A 51 -2.82 11.83 4.61
N ASN A 52 -2.58 12.38 5.79
CA ASN A 52 -2.05 11.63 6.94
C ASN A 52 -0.79 10.81 6.60
N MET A 53 0.21 11.44 5.97
CA MET A 53 1.40 10.79 5.42
C MET A 53 2.16 9.93 6.44
N PHE A 54 2.18 10.35 7.70
CA PHE A 54 2.86 9.64 8.79
C PHE A 54 1.91 8.77 9.63
N SER A 55 0.61 8.75 9.36
CA SER A 55 -0.31 7.86 10.08
C SER A 55 -0.02 6.40 9.71
N ILE A 56 -0.28 5.49 10.61
CA ILE A 56 -0.12 4.05 10.39
C ILE A 56 -1.51 3.43 10.27
N SER A 57 -1.72 2.63 9.22
CA SER A 57 -2.98 1.92 8.95
C SER A 57 -3.30 0.88 10.00
N GLN A 58 -4.53 0.39 10.03
CA GLN A 58 -4.94 -0.66 10.94
C GLN A 58 -4.26 -1.98 10.60
N GLU A 59 -4.09 -2.27 9.33
CA GLU A 59 -3.44 -3.46 8.80
C GLU A 59 -1.98 -3.55 9.28
N THR A 60 -1.22 -2.46 9.17
CA THR A 60 0.15 -2.37 9.69
C THR A 60 0.18 -2.55 11.20
N ARG A 61 -0.75 -1.93 11.95
CA ARG A 61 -0.81 -2.07 13.40
C ARG A 61 -1.01 -3.51 13.83
N GLU A 62 -1.95 -4.21 13.19
CA GLU A 62 -2.27 -5.61 13.50
C GLU A 62 -1.10 -6.55 13.19
N ALA A 63 -0.40 -6.32 12.08
CA ALA A 63 0.75 -7.14 11.71
C ALA A 63 1.97 -6.87 12.59
N VAL A 64 2.34 -5.61 12.75
CA VAL A 64 3.56 -5.23 13.50
C VAL A 64 3.41 -5.49 15.00
N SER A 65 2.21 -5.36 15.56
CA SER A 65 1.99 -5.67 16.99
C SER A 65 2.11 -7.16 17.34
N LYS A 66 2.04 -8.05 16.35
CA LYS A 66 2.18 -9.51 16.54
C LYS A 66 3.62 -9.99 16.40
N LEU A 67 4.57 -9.12 16.12
CA LEU A 67 5.98 -9.48 15.99
C LEU A 67 6.51 -10.09 17.30
N ASP A 68 7.14 -11.23 17.19
CA ASP A 68 7.80 -11.98 18.28
C ASP A 68 9.33 -12.05 18.11
N GLN A 69 9.85 -11.50 17.01
CA GLN A 69 11.28 -11.42 16.67
C GLN A 69 11.75 -9.97 16.67
N ASP A 70 12.98 -9.76 17.11
CA ASP A 70 13.59 -8.42 17.12
C ASP A 70 13.97 -7.99 15.72
N VAL A 71 13.57 -6.77 15.36
CA VAL A 71 13.85 -6.12 14.07
C VAL A 71 14.67 -4.86 14.32
N LYS A 72 15.78 -4.75 13.62
CA LYS A 72 16.63 -3.55 13.63
C LYS A 72 16.62 -2.89 12.28
N ILE A 73 16.31 -1.60 12.25
CA ILE A 73 16.30 -0.80 11.04
C ILE A 73 17.49 0.16 11.08
N PHE A 74 18.41 -0.01 10.14
CA PHE A 74 19.57 0.86 10.00
C PHE A 74 19.38 1.81 8.83
N LEU A 75 19.45 3.11 9.11
CA LEU A 75 19.48 4.13 8.06
C LEU A 75 20.92 4.40 7.68
N VAL A 76 21.35 3.90 6.55
CA VAL A 76 22.74 3.97 6.10
C VAL A 76 22.96 5.21 5.24
N GLN A 77 23.83 6.10 5.69
CA GLN A 77 24.10 7.36 5.02
C GLN A 77 25.58 7.74 5.09
N SER A 78 26.01 8.74 4.31
CA SER A 78 27.41 9.20 4.29
C SER A 78 27.70 10.32 5.30
N SER A 79 26.69 10.79 6.02
CA SER A 79 26.79 11.89 7.01
C SER A 79 26.21 11.48 8.36
N ASP A 80 26.46 12.29 9.39
CA ASP A 80 25.87 12.09 10.73
C ASP A 80 24.53 12.83 10.91
N SER A 81 24.00 13.45 9.85
CA SER A 81 22.76 14.22 9.96
C SER A 81 21.56 13.30 9.88
N GLU A 82 20.75 13.28 10.93
CA GLU A 82 19.47 12.55 10.94
C GLU A 82 18.41 13.28 10.13
N ASN A 83 17.54 12.51 9.47
CA ASN A 83 16.37 13.05 8.79
C ASN A 83 15.16 13.03 9.74
N PRO A 84 14.63 14.21 10.17
CA PRO A 84 13.50 14.26 11.10
C PRO A 84 12.23 13.55 10.60
N LEU A 85 12.04 13.47 9.28
CA LEU A 85 10.87 12.83 8.67
C LEU A 85 10.96 11.30 8.79
N TYR A 86 12.15 10.73 8.60
CA TYR A 86 12.37 9.29 8.86
C TYR A 86 12.19 8.98 10.34
N ASN A 87 12.71 9.83 11.23
CA ASN A 87 12.51 9.67 12.68
C ASN A 87 11.02 9.67 13.04
N GLU A 88 10.20 10.51 12.42
CA GLU A 88 8.76 10.58 12.70
C GLU A 88 8.07 9.25 12.37
N ILE A 89 8.32 8.65 11.20
CA ILE A 89 7.69 7.38 10.83
C ILE A 89 8.26 6.21 11.63
N LEU A 90 9.59 6.13 11.81
CA LEU A 90 10.22 5.01 12.51
C LEU A 90 9.88 4.99 14.01
N ASN A 91 9.71 6.15 14.64
CA ASN A 91 9.23 6.22 16.01
C ASN A 91 7.82 5.64 16.14
N ARG A 92 6.94 5.81 15.16
CA ARG A 92 5.61 5.20 15.17
C ARG A 92 5.68 3.68 15.09
N TYR A 93 6.58 3.12 14.26
CA TYR A 93 6.82 1.67 14.24
C TYR A 93 7.36 1.15 15.58
N LYS A 94 8.31 1.87 16.20
CA LYS A 94 8.84 1.53 17.52
C LYS A 94 7.78 1.57 18.63
N GLU A 95 6.76 2.43 18.52
CA GLU A 95 5.63 2.45 19.43
C GLU A 95 4.68 1.26 19.24
N LEU A 96 4.56 0.73 18.01
CA LEU A 96 3.67 -0.39 17.71
C LEU A 96 4.19 -1.71 18.26
N SER A 97 5.53 -1.89 18.29
CA SER A 97 6.14 -3.12 18.78
C SER A 97 7.41 -2.84 19.56
N PRO A 98 7.60 -3.44 20.76
CA PRO A 98 8.84 -3.35 21.51
C PRO A 98 10.01 -4.09 20.82
N HIS A 99 9.71 -4.90 19.80
CA HIS A 99 10.70 -5.63 19.01
C HIS A 99 11.32 -4.79 17.89
N ILE A 100 10.84 -3.57 17.62
CA ILE A 100 11.39 -2.71 16.58
C ILE A 100 12.29 -1.64 17.20
N ASP A 101 13.52 -1.58 16.70
CA ASP A 101 14.46 -0.49 17.00
C ASP A 101 15.13 0.02 15.73
N TYR A 102 15.61 1.27 15.74
CA TYR A 102 16.29 1.84 14.59
C TYR A 102 17.49 2.67 15.02
N SER A 103 18.46 2.79 14.11
CA SER A 103 19.66 3.62 14.29
C SER A 103 20.20 4.13 12.96
N TYR A 104 20.95 5.23 13.03
CA TYR A 104 21.68 5.75 11.87
C TYR A 104 23.08 5.16 11.83
N VAL A 105 23.53 4.80 10.63
CA VAL A 105 24.87 4.30 10.34
C VAL A 105 25.56 5.23 9.37
N ASN A 106 26.68 5.80 9.79
CA ASN A 106 27.52 6.57 8.89
C ASN A 106 28.51 5.63 8.18
N ALA A 107 28.21 5.33 6.92
CA ALA A 107 29.00 4.42 6.09
C ALA A 107 30.46 4.86 5.88
N THR A 108 30.76 6.16 6.02
CA THR A 108 32.13 6.69 5.92
C THR A 108 32.92 6.41 7.18
N LYS A 109 32.25 6.39 8.34
CA LYS A 109 32.89 6.14 9.64
C LYS A 109 32.95 4.64 9.98
N ASP A 110 31.98 3.88 9.52
CA ASP A 110 31.90 2.43 9.73
C ASP A 110 31.82 1.65 8.40
N PRO A 111 32.96 1.53 7.69
CA PRO A 111 33.01 0.74 6.46
C PRO A 111 32.86 -0.77 6.73
N SER A 112 33.05 -1.24 7.96
CA SER A 112 32.87 -2.65 8.33
C SER A 112 31.41 -3.07 8.29
N PHE A 113 30.50 -2.14 8.60
CA PHE A 113 29.06 -2.36 8.44
C PHE A 113 28.71 -2.70 7.00
N LEU A 114 29.30 -2.00 6.01
CA LEU A 114 29.03 -2.26 4.59
C LEU A 114 29.52 -3.64 4.14
N GLN A 115 30.60 -4.15 4.72
CA GLN A 115 31.16 -5.45 4.36
C GLN A 115 30.22 -6.61 4.68
N LYS A 116 29.37 -6.46 5.69
CA LYS A 116 28.35 -7.45 6.06
C LYS A 116 27.36 -7.71 4.91
N TYR A 117 27.11 -6.71 4.07
CA TYR A 117 26.16 -6.74 2.95
C TYR A 117 26.89 -6.75 1.60
N SER A 118 28.20 -7.09 1.56
CA SER A 118 28.98 -7.11 0.34
C SER A 118 28.42 -8.13 -0.67
N GLY A 119 28.30 -7.71 -1.92
CA GLY A 119 27.69 -8.53 -2.99
C GLY A 119 26.22 -8.27 -3.26
N GLN A 120 25.57 -7.42 -2.47
CA GLN A 120 24.21 -6.95 -2.68
C GLN A 120 24.17 -5.47 -3.12
N LEU A 121 22.99 -4.85 -3.13
CA LEU A 121 22.85 -3.43 -3.42
C LEU A 121 23.69 -2.59 -2.47
N ASN A 122 24.24 -1.47 -2.96
CA ASN A 122 24.97 -0.54 -2.11
C ASN A 122 24.01 0.04 -1.05
N PRO A 123 24.24 -0.22 0.26
CA PRO A 123 23.30 0.21 1.30
C PRO A 123 23.37 1.71 1.60
N ILE A 124 24.30 2.48 1.02
CA ILE A 124 24.38 3.94 1.24
C ILE A 124 23.15 4.62 0.62
N GLY A 125 22.41 5.37 1.42
CA GLY A 125 21.15 5.98 1.03
C GLY A 125 19.99 4.98 1.05
N SER A 126 20.08 3.96 1.92
CA SER A 126 19.07 2.90 2.04
C SER A 126 18.74 2.63 3.50
N PHE A 127 17.65 1.91 3.68
CA PHE A 127 17.29 1.27 4.94
C PHE A 127 17.75 -0.18 4.87
N VAL A 128 18.47 -0.64 5.88
CA VAL A 128 18.76 -2.06 6.07
C VAL A 128 17.90 -2.55 7.22
N ILE A 129 16.98 -3.44 6.94
CA ILE A 129 16.06 -4.03 7.91
C ILE A 129 16.57 -5.44 8.22
N GLU A 130 16.84 -5.74 9.48
CA GLU A 130 17.38 -7.04 9.93
C GLU A 130 16.51 -7.70 10.98
N SER A 131 16.41 -9.03 10.90
CA SER A 131 15.92 -9.90 11.98
C SER A 131 16.75 -11.19 12.00
N GLY A 132 17.52 -11.39 13.08
CA GLY A 132 18.46 -12.51 13.17
C GLY A 132 19.54 -12.47 12.07
N GLU A 133 19.56 -13.51 11.22
CA GLU A 133 20.49 -13.60 10.07
C GLU A 133 19.88 -13.06 8.76
N ARG A 134 18.59 -12.75 8.78
CA ARG A 134 17.85 -12.25 7.61
C ARG A 134 17.93 -10.75 7.53
N PHE A 135 18.04 -10.23 6.33
CA PHE A 135 18.02 -8.80 6.11
C PHE A 135 17.44 -8.45 4.73
N GLU A 136 16.92 -7.24 4.63
CA GLU A 136 16.48 -6.59 3.41
C GLU A 136 17.09 -5.21 3.28
N ILE A 137 17.43 -4.82 2.05
CA ILE A 137 17.95 -3.49 1.75
C ILE A 137 16.94 -2.77 0.87
N VAL A 138 16.37 -1.72 1.41
CA VAL A 138 15.36 -0.90 0.76
C VAL A 138 15.96 0.47 0.45
N ALA A 139 15.96 0.89 -0.79
CA ALA A 139 16.46 2.21 -1.15
C ALA A 139 15.58 3.32 -0.53
N SER A 140 16.17 4.42 -0.09
CA SER A 140 15.40 5.55 0.46
C SER A 140 14.39 6.11 -0.55
N SER A 141 14.71 6.06 -1.85
CA SER A 141 13.77 6.43 -2.91
C SER A 141 12.51 5.57 -2.97
N GLU A 142 12.58 4.31 -2.52
CA GLU A 142 11.41 3.42 -2.43
C GLU A 142 10.55 3.74 -1.21
N VAL A 143 11.16 4.25 -0.14
CA VAL A 143 10.47 4.76 1.05
C VAL A 143 9.86 6.14 0.78
N ASP A 144 10.62 7.01 0.13
CA ASP A 144 10.23 8.40 -0.16
C ASP A 144 9.11 8.47 -1.20
N GLY A 145 9.00 7.47 -2.08
CA GLY A 145 8.05 7.44 -3.17
C GLY A 145 8.41 8.37 -4.34
N LYS A 146 7.55 8.42 -5.34
CA LYS A 146 7.80 9.16 -6.59
C LYS A 146 7.89 10.68 -6.42
N THR A 147 7.19 11.24 -5.44
CA THR A 147 7.20 12.69 -5.17
C THR A 147 8.17 13.08 -4.07
N GLY A 148 8.84 12.11 -3.43
CA GLY A 148 9.72 12.34 -2.28
C GLY A 148 8.97 12.76 -1.02
N ARG A 149 7.69 12.37 -0.90
CA ARG A 149 6.80 12.75 0.20
C ARG A 149 6.33 11.57 1.05
N PHE A 150 7.08 10.46 1.02
CA PHE A 150 6.80 9.27 1.85
C PHE A 150 5.49 8.55 1.52
N GLU A 151 5.00 8.66 0.28
CA GLU A 151 3.76 8.02 -0.15
C GLU A 151 3.79 6.50 0.02
N THR A 152 4.96 5.88 -0.19
CA THR A 152 5.18 4.44 -0.17
C THR A 152 5.79 3.93 1.14
N ALA A 153 6.15 4.84 2.05
CA ALA A 153 6.95 4.52 3.24
C ALA A 153 6.32 3.42 4.09
N GLU A 154 5.02 3.51 4.36
CA GLU A 154 4.34 2.51 5.18
C GLU A 154 4.31 1.16 4.50
N ASN A 155 3.90 1.09 3.23
CA ASN A 155 3.87 -0.16 2.47
C ASN A 155 5.25 -0.81 2.40
N THR A 156 6.27 -0.04 2.05
CA THR A 156 7.64 -0.51 1.88
C THR A 156 8.26 -1.01 3.19
N LEU A 157 8.19 -0.22 4.25
CA LEU A 157 8.78 -0.60 5.54
C LEU A 157 8.03 -1.76 6.20
N THR A 158 6.70 -1.78 6.15
CA THR A 158 5.93 -2.88 6.74
C THR A 158 6.24 -4.21 6.06
N ASN A 159 6.23 -4.23 4.72
CA ASN A 159 6.51 -5.47 4.00
C ASN A 159 7.97 -5.94 4.15
N ALA A 160 8.94 -5.00 4.25
CA ALA A 160 10.32 -5.36 4.55
C ALA A 160 10.47 -5.95 5.96
N ILE A 161 9.77 -5.40 6.96
CA ILE A 161 9.75 -5.96 8.32
C ILE A 161 9.15 -7.37 8.31
N LEU A 162 8.00 -7.56 7.67
CA LEU A 162 7.34 -8.87 7.58
C LEU A 162 8.19 -9.89 6.83
N SER A 163 8.90 -9.49 5.76
CA SER A 163 9.80 -10.36 5.01
C SER A 163 10.94 -10.90 5.86
N VAL A 164 11.61 -10.05 6.65
CA VAL A 164 12.74 -10.49 7.48
C VAL A 164 12.32 -11.29 8.72
N THR A 165 11.08 -11.17 9.15
CA THR A 165 10.53 -11.92 10.29
C THR A 165 9.77 -13.18 9.90
N SER A 166 9.47 -13.36 8.60
CA SER A 166 8.79 -14.57 8.11
C SER A 166 9.77 -15.74 7.97
N ASP A 167 9.37 -16.91 8.43
CA ASP A 167 10.16 -18.13 8.27
C ASP A 167 10.06 -18.73 6.86
N GLU A 168 9.04 -18.37 6.10
CA GLU A 168 8.79 -18.88 4.76
C GLU A 168 8.87 -17.77 3.71
N LYS A 169 9.82 -17.88 2.76
CA LYS A 169 9.77 -17.07 1.54
C LYS A 169 8.64 -17.58 0.66
N GLN A 170 7.74 -16.68 0.30
CA GLN A 170 6.71 -17.03 -0.67
C GLN A 170 7.29 -17.11 -2.06
N THR A 171 7.12 -18.25 -2.71
CA THR A 171 7.62 -18.50 -4.06
C THR A 171 6.47 -18.40 -5.05
N ILE A 172 6.66 -17.54 -6.06
CA ILE A 172 5.75 -17.39 -7.20
C ILE A 172 6.39 -18.08 -8.40
N TYR A 173 5.67 -19.03 -9.01
CA TYR A 173 6.08 -19.66 -10.23
C TYR A 173 5.35 -19.09 -11.44
N PHE A 174 6.11 -18.78 -12.48
CA PHE A 174 5.57 -18.42 -13.78
C PHE A 174 5.67 -19.65 -14.70
N THR A 175 4.59 -19.96 -15.42
CA THR A 175 4.62 -21.02 -16.42
C THR A 175 5.52 -20.66 -17.59
N THR A 176 6.11 -21.68 -18.19
CA THR A 176 6.92 -21.58 -19.41
C THR A 176 6.66 -22.78 -20.32
N GLY A 177 6.93 -22.64 -21.61
CA GLY A 177 6.76 -23.69 -22.58
C GLY A 177 5.63 -23.46 -23.58
N HIS A 178 4.82 -22.40 -23.37
CA HIS A 178 3.67 -22.07 -24.20
C HIS A 178 3.83 -20.71 -24.91
N GLU A 179 5.09 -20.33 -25.20
CA GLU A 179 5.48 -19.06 -25.85
C GLU A 179 5.00 -17.82 -25.05
N GLU A 180 5.04 -17.90 -23.73
CA GLU A 180 4.71 -16.81 -22.84
C GLU A 180 5.71 -15.65 -23.01
N PRO A 181 5.27 -14.40 -22.93
CA PRO A 181 6.15 -13.23 -22.97
C PRO A 181 6.99 -13.09 -21.69
N GLU A 182 8.02 -12.24 -21.72
CA GLU A 182 8.73 -11.85 -20.50
C GLU A 182 7.84 -11.01 -19.55
N TYR A 183 7.83 -11.36 -18.26
CA TYR A 183 6.96 -10.81 -17.23
C TYR A 183 7.61 -9.66 -16.43
N LYS A 184 8.43 -8.83 -17.05
CA LYS A 184 9.28 -7.83 -16.37
C LYS A 184 8.54 -6.96 -15.36
N THR A 185 7.27 -6.60 -15.64
CA THR A 185 6.48 -5.79 -14.72
C THR A 185 6.10 -6.55 -13.46
N LEU A 186 5.53 -7.74 -13.60
CA LEU A 186 5.17 -8.58 -12.46
C LEU A 186 6.40 -9.04 -11.69
N GLN A 187 7.49 -9.38 -12.38
CA GLN A 187 8.77 -9.68 -11.74
C GLN A 187 9.26 -8.51 -10.90
N GLY A 188 9.27 -7.29 -11.46
CA GLY A 188 9.68 -6.11 -10.71
C GLY A 188 8.77 -5.76 -9.52
N ILE A 189 7.47 -6.07 -9.59
CA ILE A 189 6.55 -5.92 -8.45
C ILE A 189 6.85 -6.97 -7.39
N ALA A 190 7.06 -8.22 -7.80
CA ALA A 190 7.33 -9.31 -6.91
C ALA A 190 8.70 -9.16 -6.21
N ASP A 191 9.73 -8.70 -6.94
CA ASP A 191 11.05 -8.38 -6.37
C ASP A 191 10.94 -7.29 -5.29
N LYS A 192 10.19 -6.21 -5.56
CA LYS A 192 9.93 -5.14 -4.58
C LYS A 192 9.14 -5.61 -3.35
N LYS A 193 8.49 -6.76 -3.43
CA LYS A 193 7.65 -7.34 -2.38
C LYS A 193 8.24 -8.59 -1.76
N PHE A 194 9.54 -8.84 -2.01
CA PHE A 194 10.34 -9.89 -1.40
C PHE A 194 9.86 -11.32 -1.70
N PHE A 195 9.18 -11.52 -2.84
CA PHE A 195 8.82 -12.84 -3.32
C PHE A 195 9.99 -13.48 -4.07
N GLU A 196 10.21 -14.77 -3.86
CA GLU A 196 11.09 -15.53 -4.72
C GLU A 196 10.36 -15.87 -6.03
N ILE A 197 10.96 -15.50 -7.16
CA ILE A 197 10.38 -15.74 -8.48
C ILE A 197 11.12 -16.89 -9.16
N LYS A 198 10.37 -17.88 -9.60
CA LYS A 198 10.86 -19.01 -10.37
C LYS A 198 10.01 -19.24 -11.62
N THR A 199 10.51 -20.05 -12.54
CA THR A 199 9.75 -20.50 -13.69
C THR A 199 9.56 -22.00 -13.64
N ILE A 200 8.46 -22.49 -14.22
CA ILE A 200 8.14 -23.90 -14.28
C ILE A 200 7.54 -24.29 -15.63
N ASP A 201 7.99 -25.42 -16.13
CA ASP A 201 7.37 -26.13 -17.22
C ASP A 201 6.41 -27.18 -16.62
N LEU A 202 5.11 -27.08 -16.94
CA LEU A 202 4.05 -27.92 -16.36
C LEU A 202 4.11 -29.40 -16.77
N ARG A 203 5.13 -29.82 -17.54
CA ARG A 203 5.47 -31.22 -17.66
C ARG A 203 6.07 -31.78 -16.36
N GLN A 204 6.36 -30.93 -15.40
CA GLN A 204 6.82 -31.25 -14.06
C GLN A 204 5.77 -30.91 -13.03
N GLU A 205 5.74 -31.61 -11.90
CA GLU A 205 4.85 -31.29 -10.79
C GLU A 205 5.21 -29.93 -10.19
N VAL A 206 4.17 -29.12 -9.89
CA VAL A 206 4.36 -27.82 -9.22
C VAL A 206 4.88 -28.08 -7.80
N PRO A 207 6.03 -27.47 -7.42
CA PRO A 207 6.63 -27.67 -6.11
C PRO A 207 5.70 -27.26 -4.96
N GLN A 208 5.82 -27.94 -3.80
CA GLN A 208 4.95 -27.69 -2.66
C GLN A 208 5.12 -26.29 -2.04
N GLU A 209 6.32 -25.72 -2.13
CA GLU A 209 6.62 -24.37 -1.65
C GLU A 209 5.99 -23.26 -2.52
N THR A 210 5.29 -23.63 -3.60
CA THR A 210 4.66 -22.65 -4.48
C THR A 210 3.47 -22.02 -3.81
N SER A 211 3.53 -20.70 -3.58
CA SER A 211 2.43 -19.92 -3.02
C SER A 211 1.43 -19.53 -4.10
N MET A 212 1.92 -19.27 -5.32
CA MET A 212 1.09 -18.86 -6.46
C MET A 212 1.68 -19.36 -7.78
N LEU A 213 0.81 -19.76 -8.70
CA LEU A 213 1.15 -20.05 -10.07
C LEU A 213 0.58 -18.96 -10.98
N ILE A 214 1.41 -18.39 -11.84
CA ILE A 214 1.02 -17.38 -12.82
C ILE A 214 1.13 -17.95 -14.23
N ILE A 215 0.02 -18.01 -14.94
CA ILE A 215 -0.08 -18.35 -16.36
C ILE A 215 -0.23 -17.03 -17.12
N GLY A 216 0.81 -16.61 -17.80
CA GLY A 216 0.92 -15.26 -18.29
C GLY A 216 0.98 -15.15 -19.81
N GLY A 217 -0.14 -14.97 -20.49
CA GLY A 217 -0.22 -14.71 -21.92
C GLY A 217 0.32 -15.86 -22.80
N PRO A 218 -0.07 -17.12 -22.53
CA PRO A 218 0.36 -18.24 -23.35
C PRO A 218 -0.18 -18.11 -24.77
N LYS A 219 0.62 -18.55 -25.76
CA LYS A 219 0.24 -18.55 -27.18
C LYS A 219 -0.04 -19.94 -27.73
N ILE A 220 0.35 -20.96 -26.98
CA ILE A 220 0.11 -22.38 -27.27
C ILE A 220 -0.80 -22.91 -26.16
N ASP A 221 -1.83 -23.69 -26.54
CA ASP A 221 -2.77 -24.26 -25.58
C ASP A 221 -2.11 -25.36 -24.74
N PHE A 222 -2.60 -25.52 -23.53
CA PHE A 222 -2.16 -26.54 -22.58
C PHE A 222 -2.72 -27.91 -22.97
N THR A 223 -1.92 -28.94 -22.77
CA THR A 223 -2.42 -30.31 -22.82
C THR A 223 -3.28 -30.60 -21.59
N MET A 224 -4.15 -31.61 -21.67
CA MET A 224 -4.95 -32.04 -20.52
C MET A 224 -4.08 -32.46 -19.32
N ALA A 225 -2.89 -33.06 -19.58
CA ALA A 225 -1.97 -33.45 -18.51
C ALA A 225 -1.41 -32.21 -17.76
N GLU A 226 -1.13 -31.13 -18.47
CA GLU A 226 -0.68 -29.86 -17.86
C GLU A 226 -1.82 -29.18 -17.09
N ILE A 227 -3.05 -29.22 -17.62
CA ILE A 227 -4.23 -28.77 -16.87
C ILE A 227 -4.44 -29.56 -15.59
N ASP A 228 -4.26 -30.89 -15.62
CA ASP A 228 -4.32 -31.74 -14.43
C ASP A 228 -3.26 -31.36 -13.38
N MET A 229 -2.07 -30.90 -13.80
CA MET A 229 -1.04 -30.38 -12.88
C MET A 229 -1.49 -29.06 -12.23
N VAL A 230 -2.07 -28.14 -13.00
CA VAL A 230 -2.63 -26.90 -12.47
C VAL A 230 -3.77 -27.19 -11.47
N ASP A 231 -4.69 -28.09 -11.82
CA ASP A 231 -5.80 -28.46 -10.95
C ASP A 231 -5.33 -29.16 -9.65
N SER A 232 -4.30 -30.02 -9.77
CA SER A 232 -3.68 -30.65 -8.60
C SER A 232 -3.02 -29.64 -7.67
N PHE A 233 -2.37 -28.61 -8.21
CA PHE A 233 -1.83 -27.51 -7.44
C PHE A 233 -2.92 -26.73 -6.71
N VAL A 234 -4.02 -26.41 -7.38
CA VAL A 234 -5.18 -25.73 -6.78
C VAL A 234 -5.82 -26.57 -5.68
N LYS A 235 -6.01 -27.88 -5.90
CA LYS A 235 -6.58 -28.78 -4.89
C LYS A 235 -5.71 -28.91 -3.62
N LYS A 236 -4.43 -28.58 -3.71
CA LYS A 236 -3.50 -28.47 -2.56
C LYS A 236 -3.53 -27.09 -1.89
N GLY A 237 -4.42 -26.19 -2.27
CA GLY A 237 -4.57 -24.85 -1.71
C GLY A 237 -3.84 -23.74 -2.46
N GLY A 238 -3.21 -24.03 -3.61
CA GLY A 238 -2.50 -23.04 -4.41
C GLY A 238 -3.43 -22.07 -5.12
N SER A 239 -3.03 -20.81 -5.21
CA SER A 239 -3.79 -19.76 -5.91
C SER A 239 -3.23 -19.49 -7.32
N LEU A 240 -4.08 -18.97 -8.21
CA LEU A 240 -3.76 -18.75 -9.61
C LEU A 240 -3.87 -17.27 -10.01
N GLN A 241 -3.00 -16.85 -10.93
CA GLN A 241 -3.26 -15.70 -11.79
C GLN A 241 -3.15 -16.13 -13.25
N ILE A 242 -4.16 -15.82 -14.05
CA ILE A 242 -4.20 -16.15 -15.48
C ILE A 242 -4.41 -14.85 -16.26
N TYR A 243 -3.49 -14.60 -17.16
CA TYR A 243 -3.56 -13.52 -18.12
C TYR A 243 -3.68 -14.09 -19.51
N LEU A 244 -4.72 -13.72 -20.24
CA LEU A 244 -4.92 -14.17 -21.62
C LEU A 244 -4.37 -13.14 -22.61
N ASP A 245 -4.01 -13.56 -23.80
CA ASP A 245 -3.56 -12.67 -24.87
C ASP A 245 -4.50 -12.79 -26.08
N PRO A 246 -5.33 -11.77 -26.39
CA PRO A 246 -6.20 -11.79 -27.56
C PRO A 246 -5.46 -11.81 -28.91
N SER A 247 -4.17 -11.55 -28.93
CA SER A 247 -3.33 -11.71 -30.13
C SER A 247 -2.95 -13.17 -30.40
N ALA A 248 -3.14 -14.06 -29.41
CA ALA A 248 -2.89 -15.48 -29.51
C ALA A 248 -4.14 -16.24 -30.01
N PRO A 249 -4.00 -17.47 -30.52
CA PRO A 249 -5.13 -18.34 -30.78
C PRO A 249 -5.98 -18.57 -29.51
N TYR A 250 -7.27 -18.85 -29.70
CA TYR A 250 -8.13 -19.22 -28.58
C TYR A 250 -7.69 -20.58 -27.98
N LEU A 251 -7.40 -20.57 -26.69
CA LEU A 251 -6.82 -21.70 -25.95
C LEU A 251 -7.96 -22.55 -25.35
N THR A 252 -8.41 -23.54 -26.09
CA THR A 252 -9.63 -24.31 -25.78
C THR A 252 -9.53 -25.03 -24.44
N ASN A 253 -8.44 -25.75 -24.19
CA ASN A 253 -8.28 -26.55 -22.96
C ASN A 253 -8.17 -25.65 -21.73
N LEU A 254 -7.39 -24.57 -21.82
CA LEU A 254 -7.26 -23.60 -20.73
C LEU A 254 -8.60 -22.90 -20.46
N CYS A 255 -9.33 -22.51 -21.50
CA CYS A 255 -10.62 -21.84 -21.35
C CYS A 255 -11.71 -22.77 -20.75
N GLU A 256 -11.73 -24.05 -21.11
CA GLU A 256 -12.62 -25.03 -20.48
C GLU A 256 -12.29 -25.23 -18.98
N TYR A 257 -11.01 -25.27 -18.61
CA TYR A 257 -10.60 -25.30 -17.21
C TYR A 257 -11.06 -24.03 -16.45
N ILE A 258 -10.88 -22.85 -17.03
CA ILE A 258 -11.37 -21.59 -16.46
C ILE A 258 -12.88 -21.64 -16.25
N LYS A 259 -13.62 -22.29 -17.13
CA LYS A 259 -15.08 -22.42 -17.02
C LYS A 259 -15.54 -23.20 -15.78
N GLU A 260 -14.71 -24.14 -15.29
CA GLU A 260 -14.96 -24.85 -14.05
C GLU A 260 -14.94 -23.91 -12.82
N TRP A 261 -14.29 -22.76 -12.95
CA TRP A 261 -14.27 -21.68 -11.95
C TRP A 261 -15.47 -20.74 -12.04
N GLY A 262 -16.43 -21.02 -12.92
CA GLY A 262 -17.65 -20.21 -13.08
C GLY A 262 -17.46 -18.97 -13.95
N VAL A 263 -16.40 -18.92 -14.74
CA VAL A 263 -16.15 -17.84 -15.69
C VAL A 263 -15.97 -18.42 -17.10
N GLU A 264 -16.77 -17.97 -18.06
CA GLU A 264 -16.64 -18.38 -19.46
C GLU A 264 -15.82 -17.34 -20.22
N VAL A 265 -14.74 -17.76 -20.85
CA VAL A 265 -13.99 -16.97 -21.81
C VAL A 265 -14.65 -17.12 -23.17
N LYS A 266 -15.13 -16.03 -23.74
CA LYS A 266 -15.69 -16.03 -25.10
C LYS A 266 -14.62 -15.70 -26.13
N ASN A 267 -14.65 -16.37 -27.27
CA ASN A 267 -13.78 -16.01 -28.39
C ASN A 267 -14.29 -14.73 -29.10
N GLU A 268 -14.40 -13.67 -28.32
CA GLU A 268 -14.86 -12.34 -28.72
C GLU A 268 -13.91 -11.31 -28.13
N ILE A 269 -13.61 -10.27 -28.90
CA ILE A 269 -12.70 -9.18 -28.48
C ILE A 269 -13.50 -7.99 -28.00
N VAL A 270 -13.25 -7.59 -26.76
CA VAL A 270 -13.88 -6.45 -26.11
C VAL A 270 -13.05 -5.19 -26.34
N ASN A 271 -13.73 -4.13 -26.72
CA ASN A 271 -13.19 -2.78 -26.89
C ASN A 271 -14.06 -1.75 -26.15
N GLU A 272 -13.49 -0.57 -25.90
CA GLU A 272 -14.19 0.59 -25.36
C GLU A 272 -14.51 1.58 -26.50
N GLU A 273 -15.73 2.09 -26.56
CA GLU A 273 -16.15 3.06 -27.58
C GLU A 273 -16.32 4.48 -27.00
N ASP A 274 -16.28 4.66 -25.68
CA ASP A 274 -16.28 5.98 -25.08
C ASP A 274 -14.99 6.72 -25.42
N SER A 275 -15.12 7.76 -26.25
CA SER A 275 -13.97 8.54 -26.75
C SER A 275 -13.13 9.18 -25.65
N SER A 276 -13.69 9.39 -24.45
CA SER A 276 -12.97 9.92 -23.28
C SER A 276 -12.05 8.89 -22.63
N LYS A 277 -12.29 7.60 -22.90
CA LYS A 277 -11.55 6.46 -22.34
C LYS A 277 -10.65 5.78 -23.36
N VAL A 278 -10.87 5.97 -24.66
CA VAL A 278 -10.04 5.38 -25.72
C VAL A 278 -8.69 6.05 -25.81
N VAL A 279 -7.61 5.25 -25.79
CA VAL A 279 -6.21 5.70 -25.89
C VAL A 279 -5.64 5.22 -27.22
N LYS A 280 -5.90 5.98 -28.29
CA LYS A 280 -5.54 5.61 -29.67
C LYS A 280 -4.07 5.30 -29.88
N GLN A 281 -3.18 6.01 -29.18
CA GLN A 281 -1.72 5.84 -29.29
C GLN A 281 -1.27 4.40 -28.99
N TYR A 282 -1.97 3.71 -28.11
CA TYR A 282 -1.62 2.35 -27.64
C TYR A 282 -2.64 1.30 -28.09
N ASN A 283 -3.55 1.65 -28.98
CA ASN A 283 -4.68 0.78 -29.33
C ASN A 283 -5.36 0.20 -28.09
N GLY A 284 -5.59 1.04 -27.10
CA GLY A 284 -6.07 0.64 -25.79
C GLY A 284 -7.12 1.59 -25.23
N PHE A 285 -7.50 1.35 -23.98
CA PHE A 285 -8.50 2.14 -23.29
C PHE A 285 -8.28 2.15 -21.76
N ILE A 286 -8.92 3.10 -21.09
CA ILE A 286 -8.92 3.22 -19.62
C ILE A 286 -10.15 2.47 -19.09
N PRO A 287 -9.99 1.33 -18.40
CA PRO A 287 -11.11 0.59 -17.83
C PRO A 287 -11.71 1.30 -16.62
N THR A 288 -12.83 0.78 -16.15
CA THR A 288 -13.48 1.19 -14.92
C THR A 288 -13.18 0.16 -13.82
N LEU A 289 -12.81 0.60 -12.63
CA LEU A 289 -12.74 -0.25 -11.43
C LEU A 289 -14.16 -0.62 -10.99
N ALA A 290 -14.44 -1.91 -10.88
CA ALA A 290 -15.80 -2.40 -10.63
C ALA A 290 -16.27 -2.17 -9.18
N LYS A 291 -15.35 -2.08 -8.21
CA LYS A 291 -15.66 -1.94 -6.79
C LYS A 291 -14.74 -0.96 -6.06
N ALA A 292 -15.24 -0.44 -4.92
CA ALA A 292 -14.48 0.42 -4.01
C ALA A 292 -13.29 -0.29 -3.32
N ASP A 293 -13.30 -1.62 -3.23
CA ASP A 293 -12.21 -2.44 -2.63
C ASP A 293 -10.88 -2.30 -3.37
N TYR A 294 -10.88 -1.70 -4.55
CA TYR A 294 -9.69 -1.37 -5.34
C TYR A 294 -9.33 0.12 -5.25
N SER A 295 -9.78 0.83 -4.21
CA SER A 295 -9.53 2.26 -3.99
C SER A 295 -8.04 2.63 -3.85
N SER A 296 -7.17 1.63 -3.60
CA SER A 296 -5.71 1.79 -3.65
C SER A 296 -5.19 2.13 -5.06
N VAL A 297 -5.98 1.84 -6.10
CA VAL A 297 -5.64 2.19 -7.48
C VAL A 297 -6.16 3.59 -7.76
N THR A 298 -5.27 4.58 -7.64
CA THR A 298 -5.60 6.00 -7.78
C THR A 298 -5.25 6.59 -9.14
N SER A 299 -4.48 5.86 -9.94
CA SER A 299 -3.99 6.30 -11.25
C SER A 299 -4.69 5.55 -12.39
N ASN A 300 -4.62 6.13 -13.58
CA ASN A 300 -5.19 5.49 -14.76
C ASN A 300 -4.50 4.16 -15.09
N ILE A 301 -5.31 3.17 -15.38
CA ILE A 301 -4.91 1.87 -15.93
C ILE A 301 -5.02 1.96 -17.45
N LEU A 302 -4.07 1.40 -18.19
CA LEU A 302 -4.20 1.20 -19.63
C LEU A 302 -4.46 -0.27 -19.92
N CYS A 303 -5.59 -0.58 -20.52
CA CYS A 303 -5.91 -1.90 -21.08
C CYS A 303 -5.74 -1.90 -22.58
N THR A 304 -5.25 -3.00 -23.13
CA THR A 304 -5.40 -3.36 -24.54
C THR A 304 -6.73 -4.10 -24.75
N PRO A 305 -7.16 -4.37 -26.02
CA PRO A 305 -8.31 -5.23 -26.27
C PRO A 305 -8.24 -6.52 -25.47
N SER A 306 -9.37 -7.01 -24.99
CA SER A 306 -9.48 -8.12 -24.06
C SER A 306 -10.41 -9.20 -24.61
N PHE A 307 -10.15 -10.47 -24.27
CA PHE A 307 -11.20 -11.48 -24.40
C PHE A 307 -12.40 -11.11 -23.54
N ARG A 308 -13.62 -11.41 -24.03
CA ARG A 308 -14.85 -11.26 -23.27
C ARG A 308 -14.93 -12.32 -22.17
N LEU A 309 -15.15 -11.86 -20.93
CA LEU A 309 -15.29 -12.70 -19.75
C LEU A 309 -16.72 -12.62 -19.21
N ASP A 310 -17.43 -13.74 -19.23
CA ASP A 310 -18.80 -13.83 -18.75
C ASP A 310 -18.82 -14.62 -17.42
N ILE A 311 -19.32 -14.01 -16.34
CA ILE A 311 -19.55 -14.69 -15.07
C ILE A 311 -20.80 -15.56 -15.22
N LEU A 312 -20.65 -16.89 -15.14
CA LEU A 312 -21.75 -17.85 -15.26
C LEU A 312 -22.60 -17.89 -13.98
N TYR A 313 -21.93 -17.79 -12.82
CA TYR A 313 -22.57 -17.68 -11.52
C TYR A 313 -21.68 -16.86 -10.57
N SER A 314 -22.26 -15.85 -9.98
CA SER A 314 -21.51 -14.87 -9.18
C SER A 314 -21.41 -15.22 -7.70
N ASN A 315 -22.32 -16.06 -7.19
CA ASN A 315 -22.34 -16.43 -5.78
C ASN A 315 -23.05 -17.78 -5.59
N THR A 316 -22.26 -18.80 -5.28
CA THR A 316 -22.74 -20.13 -4.88
C THR A 316 -22.16 -20.46 -3.50
N LYS A 317 -22.51 -21.64 -2.95
CA LYS A 317 -21.92 -22.09 -1.67
C LYS A 317 -20.40 -22.30 -1.75
N SER A 318 -19.87 -22.58 -2.93
CA SER A 318 -18.48 -22.95 -3.13
C SER A 318 -17.69 -22.02 -4.06
N VAL A 319 -18.33 -21.11 -4.79
CA VAL A 319 -17.67 -20.20 -5.74
C VAL A 319 -18.26 -18.82 -5.64
N THR A 320 -17.40 -17.81 -5.51
CA THR A 320 -17.75 -16.39 -5.57
C THR A 320 -16.91 -15.73 -6.63
N SER A 321 -17.55 -15.11 -7.65
CA SER A 321 -16.85 -14.38 -8.70
C SER A 321 -17.26 -12.93 -8.70
N GLU A 322 -16.27 -12.03 -8.78
CA GLU A 322 -16.49 -10.59 -8.82
C GLU A 322 -15.66 -9.92 -9.92
N PRO A 323 -16.25 -8.98 -10.66
CA PRO A 323 -15.48 -8.18 -11.61
C PRO A 323 -14.50 -7.27 -10.88
N VAL A 324 -13.30 -7.12 -11.45
CA VAL A 324 -12.25 -6.19 -10.98
C VAL A 324 -12.17 -5.00 -11.92
N LEU A 325 -12.02 -5.24 -13.21
CA LEU A 325 -11.98 -4.24 -14.26
C LEU A 325 -13.10 -4.48 -15.26
N THR A 326 -13.75 -3.41 -15.70
CA THR A 326 -14.81 -3.46 -16.70
C THR A 326 -14.64 -2.34 -17.73
N THR A 327 -15.33 -2.47 -18.87
CA THR A 327 -15.56 -1.32 -19.76
C THR A 327 -16.54 -0.34 -19.12
N SER A 328 -16.77 0.80 -19.77
CA SER A 328 -17.97 1.61 -19.54
C SER A 328 -19.22 0.90 -20.12
N ALA A 329 -20.39 1.55 -20.02
CA ALA A 329 -21.59 1.08 -20.67
C ALA A 329 -21.52 1.14 -22.22
N ASN A 330 -20.49 1.78 -22.78
CA ASN A 330 -20.25 1.91 -24.21
C ASN A 330 -19.25 0.86 -24.74
N GLY A 331 -18.92 -0.16 -23.96
CA GLY A 331 -18.09 -1.28 -24.44
C GLY A 331 -18.78 -2.05 -25.55
N THR A 332 -18.00 -2.63 -26.46
CA THR A 332 -18.50 -3.53 -27.52
C THR A 332 -17.68 -4.82 -27.54
N ALA A 333 -18.29 -5.91 -27.97
CA ALA A 333 -17.62 -7.18 -28.20
C ALA A 333 -17.75 -7.58 -29.67
N THR A 334 -16.66 -8.06 -30.26
CA THR A 334 -16.60 -8.50 -31.66
C THR A 334 -16.15 -9.95 -31.70
N PRO A 335 -16.98 -10.87 -32.26
CA PRO A 335 -16.57 -12.27 -32.42
C PRO A 335 -15.32 -12.39 -33.30
N ALA A 336 -14.43 -13.34 -32.97
CA ALA A 336 -13.21 -13.58 -33.74
C ALA A 336 -13.55 -13.90 -35.19
N GLY A 337 -12.86 -13.24 -36.12
CA GLY A 337 -13.12 -13.41 -37.58
C GLY A 337 -14.36 -12.68 -38.08
N SER A 338 -15.01 -11.82 -37.32
CA SER A 338 -16.13 -10.99 -37.68
C SER A 338 -15.82 -9.52 -37.52
N ASP A 339 -16.45 -8.66 -38.31
CA ASP A 339 -16.43 -7.20 -38.12
C ASP A 339 -17.69 -6.69 -37.41
N GLN A 340 -18.63 -7.59 -37.07
CA GLN A 340 -19.88 -7.23 -36.45
C GLN A 340 -19.74 -7.03 -34.95
N LYS A 341 -19.82 -5.78 -34.52
CA LYS A 341 -19.80 -5.42 -33.08
C LYS A 341 -21.14 -5.75 -32.43
N SER A 342 -21.11 -6.14 -31.16
CA SER A 342 -22.30 -6.25 -30.32
C SER A 342 -22.92 -4.88 -30.07
N GLU A 343 -24.17 -4.86 -29.57
CA GLU A 343 -24.73 -3.67 -28.95
C GLU A 343 -23.84 -3.21 -27.78
N PRO A 344 -23.77 -1.90 -27.52
CA PRO A 344 -23.03 -1.35 -26.39
C PRO A 344 -23.47 -1.96 -25.05
N ASN A 345 -22.50 -2.35 -24.22
CA ASN A 345 -22.75 -2.90 -22.90
C ASN A 345 -21.50 -2.75 -22.02
N THR A 346 -21.64 -3.04 -20.72
CA THR A 346 -20.51 -3.20 -19.81
C THR A 346 -19.97 -4.63 -19.89
N PHE A 347 -18.69 -4.80 -20.21
CA PHE A 347 -17.99 -6.08 -20.29
C PHE A 347 -16.92 -6.20 -19.23
N ASN A 348 -16.73 -7.40 -18.68
CA ASN A 348 -15.64 -7.66 -17.75
C ASN A 348 -14.33 -7.81 -18.52
N ILE A 349 -13.29 -7.16 -18.02
CA ILE A 349 -11.90 -7.23 -18.48
C ILE A 349 -11.09 -8.16 -17.58
N SER A 350 -11.34 -8.09 -16.26
CA SER A 350 -10.76 -9.02 -15.31
C SER A 350 -11.72 -9.35 -14.17
N ILE A 351 -11.56 -10.55 -13.63
CA ILE A 351 -12.43 -11.15 -12.62
C ILE A 351 -11.57 -11.78 -11.54
N LEU A 352 -11.97 -11.62 -10.29
CA LEU A 352 -11.42 -12.35 -9.15
C LEU A 352 -12.45 -13.42 -8.74
N THR A 353 -12.04 -14.67 -8.72
CA THR A 353 -12.89 -15.80 -8.31
C THR A 353 -12.27 -16.46 -7.09
N THR A 354 -13.06 -16.65 -6.03
CA THR A 354 -12.69 -17.41 -4.84
C THR A 354 -13.51 -18.72 -4.84
N ARG A 355 -12.82 -19.84 -4.63
CA ARG A 355 -13.41 -21.17 -4.56
C ARG A 355 -13.12 -21.77 -3.19
N ILE A 356 -14.14 -22.38 -2.55
CA ILE A 356 -14.01 -23.13 -1.30
C ILE A 356 -13.80 -24.59 -1.68
N LEU A 357 -12.70 -25.16 -1.22
CA LEU A 357 -12.35 -26.57 -1.41
C LEU A 357 -13.11 -27.47 -0.42
N ASP A 358 -13.02 -28.79 -0.61
CA ASP A 358 -13.71 -29.79 0.23
C ASP A 358 -13.25 -29.74 1.71
N ASP A 359 -12.02 -29.35 1.96
CA ASP A 359 -11.44 -29.16 3.30
C ASP A 359 -11.78 -27.79 3.93
N GLN A 360 -12.65 -27.02 3.30
CA GLN A 360 -13.06 -25.66 3.67
C GLN A 360 -11.96 -24.59 3.49
N SER A 361 -10.81 -24.96 2.94
CA SER A 361 -9.84 -23.95 2.53
C SER A 361 -10.34 -23.16 1.31
N GLU A 362 -9.88 -21.93 1.19
CA GLU A 362 -10.23 -21.07 0.07
C GLU A 362 -9.04 -20.92 -0.87
N VAL A 363 -9.27 -21.06 -2.14
CA VAL A 363 -8.33 -20.75 -3.22
C VAL A 363 -8.85 -19.62 -4.09
N THR A 364 -7.96 -18.85 -4.66
CA THR A 364 -8.34 -17.67 -5.43
C THR A 364 -7.70 -17.72 -6.82
N MET A 365 -8.49 -17.37 -7.84
CA MET A 365 -8.02 -17.18 -9.20
C MET A 365 -8.30 -15.75 -9.64
N TYR A 366 -7.26 -15.02 -10.04
CA TYR A 366 -7.41 -13.80 -10.80
C TYR A 366 -7.31 -14.11 -12.28
N LEU A 367 -8.35 -13.77 -13.04
CA LEU A 367 -8.39 -13.92 -14.48
C LEU A 367 -8.42 -12.55 -15.15
N CYS A 368 -7.51 -12.31 -16.07
CA CYS A 368 -7.49 -11.11 -16.90
C CYS A 368 -7.54 -11.51 -18.38
N GLY A 369 -8.48 -10.97 -19.14
CA GLY A 369 -8.67 -11.25 -20.55
C GLY A 369 -7.64 -10.56 -21.47
N THR A 370 -6.66 -9.87 -20.91
CA THR A 370 -5.60 -9.14 -21.62
C THR A 370 -4.28 -9.27 -20.85
N PRO A 371 -3.09 -9.20 -21.50
CA PRO A 371 -1.80 -9.27 -20.82
C PRO A 371 -1.42 -7.98 -20.10
N LEU A 372 -2.37 -7.28 -19.54
CA LEU A 372 -2.36 -5.94 -18.93
C LEU A 372 -1.11 -5.64 -18.09
N ASN A 373 -0.72 -6.59 -17.23
CA ASN A 373 0.29 -6.36 -16.20
C ASN A 373 1.63 -7.05 -16.52
N LEU A 374 1.79 -7.57 -17.73
CA LEU A 374 2.97 -8.37 -18.08
C LEU A 374 4.08 -7.55 -18.72
N THR A 375 3.76 -6.39 -19.29
CA THR A 375 4.72 -5.59 -20.05
C THR A 375 5.10 -4.30 -19.30
N THR A 376 6.35 -3.86 -19.49
CA THR A 376 6.87 -2.60 -18.92
C THR A 376 6.61 -1.38 -19.80
N GLU A 377 6.13 -1.58 -21.02
CA GLU A 377 6.11 -0.55 -22.07
C GLU A 377 5.36 0.74 -21.67
N TYR A 378 4.36 0.61 -20.79
CA TYR A 378 3.48 1.71 -20.41
C TYR A 378 3.65 2.18 -18.97
N GLN A 379 4.57 1.63 -18.18
CA GLN A 379 4.69 1.86 -16.73
C GLN A 379 4.85 3.33 -16.34
N GLN A 380 5.65 4.10 -17.07
CA GLN A 380 5.92 5.49 -16.71
C GLN A 380 4.69 6.40 -16.83
N GLN A 381 3.77 6.08 -17.75
CA GLN A 381 2.61 6.91 -18.06
C GLN A 381 1.33 6.39 -17.36
N TYR A 382 1.23 5.08 -17.12
CA TYR A 382 0.06 4.41 -16.55
C TYR A 382 0.41 3.63 -15.28
N VAL A 383 0.71 4.35 -14.23
CA VAL A 383 1.09 3.80 -12.91
C VAL A 383 -0.02 2.93 -12.32
N GLY A 384 -1.28 3.13 -12.73
CA GLY A 384 -2.40 2.30 -12.33
C GLY A 384 -2.23 0.83 -12.68
N ASN A 385 -1.45 0.50 -13.74
CA ASN A 385 -1.16 -0.90 -14.08
C ASN A 385 -0.31 -1.60 -12.99
N GLU A 386 0.66 -0.90 -12.43
CA GLU A 386 1.46 -1.42 -11.30
C GLU A 386 0.60 -1.51 -10.02
N GLN A 387 -0.23 -0.51 -9.77
CA GLN A 387 -1.11 -0.48 -8.60
C GLN A 387 -2.12 -1.64 -8.63
N ILE A 388 -2.80 -1.88 -9.75
CA ILE A 388 -3.77 -2.98 -9.85
C ILE A 388 -3.06 -4.34 -9.79
N ALA A 389 -1.90 -4.52 -10.43
CA ALA A 389 -1.13 -5.76 -10.35
C ALA A 389 -0.71 -6.08 -8.92
N SER A 390 -0.21 -5.07 -8.20
CA SER A 390 0.13 -5.18 -6.77
C SER A 390 -1.08 -5.56 -5.91
N THR A 391 -2.23 -4.92 -6.15
CA THR A 391 -3.46 -5.17 -5.39
C THR A 391 -3.99 -6.57 -5.63
N VAL A 392 -4.05 -7.03 -6.88
CA VAL A 392 -4.53 -8.38 -7.17
C VAL A 392 -3.55 -9.45 -6.72
N LEU A 393 -2.24 -9.18 -6.76
CA LEU A 393 -1.22 -10.08 -6.21
C LEU A 393 -1.48 -10.35 -4.73
N SER A 394 -1.70 -9.31 -3.94
CA SER A 394 -1.99 -9.42 -2.51
C SER A 394 -3.30 -10.14 -2.22
N LYS A 395 -4.36 -9.82 -2.97
CA LYS A 395 -5.67 -10.48 -2.80
C LYS A 395 -5.63 -11.97 -3.17
N THR A 396 -4.76 -12.35 -4.11
CA THR A 396 -4.62 -13.75 -4.56
C THR A 396 -3.72 -14.55 -3.62
N LEU A 397 -2.66 -13.96 -3.09
CA LEU A 397 -1.68 -14.69 -2.26
C LEU A 397 -2.19 -15.08 -0.86
N LYS A 398 -3.16 -14.38 -0.30
CA LYS A 398 -3.67 -14.60 1.09
C LYS A 398 -2.54 -14.81 2.11
N SER A 399 -1.50 -13.99 2.03
CA SER A 399 -0.31 -14.13 2.84
C SER A 399 -0.40 -13.31 4.11
N GLU A 400 -0.15 -13.94 5.27
CA GLU A 400 0.08 -13.20 6.52
C GLU A 400 1.39 -12.39 6.47
N ASN A 401 2.29 -12.74 5.57
CA ASN A 401 3.63 -12.17 5.43
C ASN A 401 3.69 -11.01 4.43
N PHE A 402 2.57 -10.65 3.82
CA PHE A 402 2.46 -9.53 2.90
C PHE A 402 1.13 -8.82 3.07
N ILE A 403 1.20 -7.51 3.27
CA ILE A 403 0.02 -6.65 3.42
C ILE A 403 -0.02 -5.65 2.27
N ASN A 404 -1.17 -5.56 1.62
CA ASN A 404 -1.39 -4.51 0.63
C ASN A 404 -1.79 -3.21 1.34
N ILE A 405 -0.83 -2.35 1.56
CA ILE A 405 -1.05 -1.01 2.10
C ILE A 405 -1.07 -0.05 0.90
N PRO A 406 -2.18 0.66 0.68
CA PRO A 406 -2.26 1.63 -0.41
C PRO A 406 -1.23 2.74 -0.24
N ASP A 407 -0.59 3.12 -1.34
CA ASP A 407 0.28 4.29 -1.35
C ASP A 407 -0.54 5.54 -0.98
N LYS A 408 0.00 6.37 -0.11
CA LYS A 408 -0.65 7.62 0.29
C LYS A 408 -0.51 8.63 -0.84
N THR A 409 -1.63 9.10 -1.36
CA THR A 409 -1.62 10.07 -2.45
C THR A 409 -1.05 11.40 -1.96
N ALA A 410 0.00 11.90 -2.63
CA ALA A 410 0.60 13.21 -2.36
C ALA A 410 -0.21 14.38 -2.93
N ASP A 411 -1.50 14.16 -3.20
CA ASP A 411 -2.38 15.22 -3.69
C ASP A 411 -2.32 16.41 -2.73
N VAL A 412 -1.74 17.49 -3.20
CA VAL A 412 -1.80 18.79 -2.55
C VAL A 412 -3.24 19.31 -2.66
N LYS A 413 -4.16 18.68 -1.98
CA LYS A 413 -5.36 19.41 -1.57
C LYS A 413 -4.82 20.48 -0.63
N ALA A 414 -4.67 21.70 -1.14
CA ALA A 414 -4.47 22.84 -0.26
C ALA A 414 -5.43 22.64 0.89
N VAL A 415 -4.91 22.59 2.13
CA VAL A 415 -5.75 22.53 3.32
C VAL A 415 -6.54 23.84 3.28
N THR A 416 -7.64 23.82 2.58
CA THR A 416 -8.63 24.87 2.65
C THR A 416 -9.26 24.67 4.02
N MET A 417 -8.64 25.31 5.03
CA MET A 417 -9.30 25.43 6.31
C MET A 417 -10.69 25.97 6.01
N SER A 418 -11.71 25.21 6.32
CA SER A 418 -13.07 25.69 6.13
C SER A 418 -13.18 27.00 6.88
N THR A 419 -13.87 27.98 6.31
CA THR A 419 -14.11 29.27 6.97
C THR A 419 -14.63 29.06 8.39
N ALA A 420 -15.39 27.99 8.62
CA ALA A 420 -15.89 27.57 9.93
C ALA A 420 -14.75 27.16 10.89
N SER A 421 -13.72 26.46 10.43
CA SER A 421 -12.58 26.08 11.27
C SER A 421 -11.71 27.26 11.65
N VAL A 422 -11.46 28.19 10.72
CA VAL A 422 -10.72 29.42 10.99
C VAL A 422 -11.50 30.29 11.99
N VAL A 423 -12.81 30.44 11.80
CA VAL A 423 -13.68 31.19 12.70
C VAL A 423 -13.73 30.53 14.09
N SER A 424 -13.82 29.21 14.20
CA SER A 424 -13.85 28.53 15.49
C SER A 424 -12.56 28.73 16.30
N VAL A 425 -11.38 28.63 15.64
CA VAL A 425 -10.08 28.90 16.28
C VAL A 425 -9.98 30.37 16.73
N ALA A 426 -10.39 31.31 15.86
CA ALA A 426 -10.44 32.74 16.20
C ALA A 426 -11.38 33.04 17.40
N VAL A 427 -12.54 32.42 17.43
CA VAL A 427 -13.51 32.52 18.53
C VAL A 427 -12.93 31.99 19.84
N ILE A 428 -12.23 30.84 19.82
CA ILE A 428 -11.58 30.28 21.01
C ILE A 428 -10.52 31.24 21.55
N ILE A 429 -9.69 31.82 20.68
CA ILE A 429 -8.65 32.79 21.07
C ILE A 429 -9.30 34.05 21.70
N VAL A 430 -10.37 34.54 21.10
CA VAL A 430 -11.10 35.70 21.61
C VAL A 430 -11.73 35.39 22.97
N ILE A 431 -12.38 34.23 23.14
CA ILE A 431 -12.98 33.82 24.43
C ILE A 431 -11.90 33.72 25.52
N LEU A 432 -10.74 33.15 25.22
CA LEU A 432 -9.61 33.07 26.16
C LEU A 432 -9.10 34.45 26.55
N ALA A 433 -8.93 35.36 25.58
CA ALA A 433 -8.49 36.71 25.83
C ALA A 433 -9.52 37.50 26.72
N PHE A 434 -10.81 37.39 26.40
CA PHE A 434 -11.90 37.99 27.21
C PHE A 434 -11.98 37.37 28.60
N GLY A 435 -11.81 36.07 28.75
CA GLY A 435 -11.77 35.39 30.04
C GLY A 435 -10.66 35.93 30.96
N ILE A 436 -9.45 36.11 30.39
CA ILE A 436 -8.32 36.70 31.12
C ILE A 436 -8.63 38.16 31.54
N LEU A 437 -9.23 38.94 30.64
CA LEU A 437 -9.58 40.33 30.88
C LEU A 437 -10.66 40.46 31.98
N ILE A 438 -11.69 39.61 31.95
CA ILE A 438 -12.76 39.57 32.97
C ILE A 438 -12.17 39.19 34.34
N LEU A 439 -11.30 38.16 34.39
CA LEU A 439 -10.60 37.77 35.60
C LEU A 439 -9.74 38.93 36.15
N GLY A 440 -9.05 39.65 35.29
CA GLY A 440 -8.28 40.83 35.64
C GLY A 440 -9.18 41.94 36.27
N ILE A 441 -10.32 42.21 35.66
CA ILE A 441 -11.30 43.19 36.15
C ILE A 441 -11.91 42.77 37.52
N VAL A 442 -12.30 41.48 37.64
CA VAL A 442 -12.83 40.93 38.90
C VAL A 442 -11.81 41.07 40.04
N ILE A 443 -10.56 40.72 39.78
CA ILE A 443 -9.47 40.86 40.74
C ILE A 443 -9.26 42.36 41.10
N TRP A 444 -9.29 43.23 40.09
CA TRP A 444 -9.14 44.67 40.29
C TRP A 444 -10.28 45.27 41.11
N VAL A 445 -11.52 44.93 40.81
CA VAL A 445 -12.73 45.41 41.57
C VAL A 445 -12.71 44.86 43.00
N ARG A 446 -12.39 43.59 43.20
CA ARG A 446 -12.24 42.98 44.54
C ARG A 446 -11.17 43.69 45.37
N ARG A 447 -10.05 44.09 44.73
CA ARG A 447 -8.99 44.86 45.38
C ARG A 447 -9.38 46.29 45.76
N ARG A 448 -10.35 46.88 45.09
CA ARG A 448 -10.82 48.26 45.35
C ARG A 448 -11.85 48.31 46.47
N ARG A 449 -12.47 47.17 46.78
CA ARG A 449 -13.46 47.05 47.86
C ARG A 449 -12.86 46.52 49.17
N LEU A 450 -11.61 46.12 49.17
CA LEU A 450 -10.80 45.82 50.36
C LEU A 450 -9.86 46.99 50.66
#